data_ef3f113814cd710e2a1f863c1f1bcdbd
#
_entry.id   ef3f113814cd710e2a1f863c1f1bcdbd
#
_cell.length_a   1.000
_cell.length_b   1.000
_cell.length_c   1.000
_cell.angle_alpha   90.00
_cell.angle_beta   90.00
_cell.angle_gamma   90.00
#
_symmetry.space_group_name_H-M   'P 1'
#
loop_
_entity.id
_entity.type
_entity.pdbx_description
1 polymer ?
#
loop_
_entity_poly.entity_id
_entity_poly.type
_entity_poly.pdbx_seq_one_letter_code
_entity_poly.pdbx_strand_id
1 'polypeptide(L)'
;FVIMLMFLRDYLQRDNPASALDLMVFDALSRVKLPNPEQIANSYPHELSGGMQQRVMIAMALAGKAKMLIADEPTTALDVTIQAQILQLIKDIQKEENMSVLLITHDLGVVAETCEKVAVMYNGKIVEQATVEEIFSNPKNDYTKGLLEAIPKGGKERLKVPNLEETSVL
;
A
#
# COMPACT_ATOMS: atom_id res chain seq x y z
N PHE A 1 14.36 -8.60 11.74
CA PHE A 1 13.97 -7.29 11.22
C PHE A 1 13.91 -6.25 12.36
N VAL A 2 13.22 -6.51 13.49
CA VAL A 2 13.27 -5.72 14.74
C VAL A 2 14.71 -5.53 15.22
N ILE A 3 15.55 -6.53 15.08
CA ILE A 3 16.98 -6.50 15.39
C ILE A 3 17.75 -5.45 14.55
N MET A 4 17.40 -5.22 13.29
CA MET A 4 18.07 -4.22 12.44
C MET A 4 17.76 -2.78 12.87
N LEU A 5 16.51 -2.50 13.28
CA LEU A 5 16.14 -1.21 13.87
C LEU A 5 16.81 -1.01 15.24
N MET A 6 16.97 -2.06 16.06
CA MET A 6 17.68 -1.99 17.33
C MET A 6 19.20 -1.78 17.12
N PHE A 7 19.82 -2.45 16.16
CA PHE A 7 21.24 -2.22 15.82
C PHE A 7 21.46 -0.82 15.22
N LEU A 8 20.54 -0.33 14.41
CA LEU A 8 20.57 1.04 13.91
C LEU A 8 20.49 2.04 15.06
N ARG A 9 19.60 1.80 16.05
CA ARG A 9 19.47 2.63 17.25
C ARG A 9 20.75 2.66 18.09
N ASP A 10 21.34 1.51 18.40
CA ASP A 10 22.56 1.44 19.24
C ASP A 10 23.77 2.08 18.55
N TYR A 11 23.80 2.06 17.23
CA TYR A 11 24.83 2.75 16.44
C TYR A 11 24.61 4.28 16.42
N LEU A 12 23.34 4.75 16.53
CA LEU A 12 22.94 6.15 16.46
C LEU A 12 22.93 6.88 17.82
N GLN A 13 23.05 6.16 18.96
CA GLN A 13 23.08 6.76 20.31
C GLN A 13 24.43 7.43 20.67
N ARG A 14 25.29 7.71 19.71
CA ARG A 14 26.48 8.52 19.98
C ARG A 14 26.14 10.01 19.83
N ASP A 15 26.51 10.79 20.85
CA ASP A 15 26.38 12.25 21.04
C ASP A 15 26.94 13.08 19.86
N ASN A 16 26.32 13.00 18.69
CA ASN A 16 26.70 13.74 17.51
C ASN A 16 25.48 14.36 16.83
N PRO A 17 25.55 15.61 16.33
CA PRO A 17 24.46 16.18 15.53
C PRO A 17 24.11 15.23 14.39
N ALA A 18 22.80 15.10 14.09
CA ALA A 18 22.21 14.11 13.18
C ALA A 18 23.18 13.70 12.06
N SER A 19 23.54 12.43 12.05
CA SER A 19 24.42 11.89 11.02
C SER A 19 23.72 11.97 9.66
N ALA A 20 24.45 11.92 8.55
CA ALA A 20 23.83 11.86 7.22
C ALA A 20 22.81 10.72 7.12
N LEU A 21 23.03 9.62 7.86
CA LEU A 21 22.11 8.50 7.94
C LEU A 21 20.81 8.87 8.66
N ASP A 22 20.89 9.62 9.77
CA ASP A 22 19.69 10.09 10.50
C ASP A 22 18.81 10.98 9.61
N LEU A 23 19.43 11.88 8.86
CA LEU A 23 18.71 12.76 7.91
C LEU A 23 18.02 11.93 6.82
N MET A 24 18.66 10.88 6.31
CA MET A 24 18.04 9.97 5.34
C MET A 24 16.85 9.20 5.95
N VAL A 25 16.95 8.76 7.21
CA VAL A 25 15.86 8.09 7.93
C VAL A 25 14.70 9.07 8.14
N PHE A 26 14.97 10.29 8.61
CA PHE A 26 13.92 11.30 8.83
C PHE A 26 13.24 11.71 7.53
N ASP A 27 13.98 11.84 6.44
CA ASP A 27 13.41 12.08 5.11
C ASP A 27 12.49 10.94 4.69
N ALA A 28 12.93 9.69 4.79
CA ALA A 28 12.14 8.51 4.45
C ALA A 28 10.84 8.42 5.26
N LEU A 29 10.89 8.72 6.57
CA LEU A 29 9.71 8.74 7.44
C LEU A 29 8.77 9.92 7.11
N SER A 30 9.31 11.07 6.74
CA SER A 30 8.53 12.24 6.32
C SER A 30 7.76 11.96 5.04
N ARG A 31 8.37 11.29 4.07
CA ARG A 31 7.76 10.92 2.78
C ARG A 31 6.52 10.03 2.94
N VAL A 32 6.46 9.22 4.00
CA VAL A 32 5.27 8.42 4.33
C VAL A 32 4.30 9.16 5.26
N LYS A 33 4.43 10.47 5.38
CA LYS A 33 3.54 11.36 6.15
C LYS A 33 3.44 10.95 7.63
N LEU A 34 4.54 10.50 8.23
CA LEU A 34 4.62 10.27 9.67
C LEU A 34 4.93 11.60 10.39
N PRO A 35 4.20 11.95 11.47
CA PRO A 35 4.49 13.10 12.28
C PRO A 35 5.77 12.89 13.10
N ASN A 36 6.52 13.94 13.36
CA ASN A 36 7.73 13.90 14.21
C ASN A 36 8.68 12.74 13.85
N PRO A 37 9.28 12.70 12.64
CA PRO A 37 10.11 11.60 12.16
C PRO A 37 11.24 11.23 13.11
N GLU A 38 11.85 12.21 13.77
CA GLU A 38 12.91 12.01 14.75
C GLU A 38 12.44 11.21 15.97
N GLN A 39 11.27 11.52 16.50
CA GLN A 39 10.66 10.77 17.60
C GLN A 39 10.33 9.35 17.17
N ILE A 40 9.74 9.18 15.99
CA ILE A 40 9.38 7.87 15.44
C ILE A 40 10.61 7.00 15.20
N ALA A 41 11.69 7.57 14.69
CA ALA A 41 12.96 6.85 14.49
C ALA A 41 13.53 6.28 15.79
N ASN A 42 13.23 6.91 16.92
CA ASN A 42 13.65 6.50 18.25
C ASN A 42 12.62 5.66 19.02
N SER A 43 11.44 5.39 18.41
CA SER A 43 10.36 4.62 19.04
C SER A 43 10.50 3.12 18.76
N TYR A 44 10.07 2.30 19.71
CA TYR A 44 9.94 0.86 19.48
C TYR A 44 8.66 0.55 18.67
N PRO A 45 8.64 -0.55 17.89
CA PRO A 45 7.46 -0.92 17.12
C PRO A 45 6.17 -1.03 17.94
N HIS A 46 6.22 -1.50 19.18
CA HIS A 46 5.06 -1.64 20.05
C HIS A 46 4.52 -0.29 20.59
N GLU A 47 5.28 0.79 20.44
CA GLU A 47 4.86 2.16 20.81
C GLU A 47 4.13 2.85 19.65
N LEU A 48 4.16 2.26 18.45
CA LEU A 48 3.53 2.79 17.25
C LEU A 48 2.17 2.16 17.01
N SER A 49 1.19 2.95 16.55
CA SER A 49 -0.09 2.41 16.09
C SER A 49 0.10 1.53 14.85
N GLY A 50 -0.86 0.64 14.54
CA GLY A 50 -0.79 -0.23 13.36
C GLY A 50 -0.59 0.55 12.04
N GLY A 51 -1.29 1.67 11.87
CA GLY A 51 -1.12 2.54 10.72
C GLY A 51 0.27 3.22 10.65
N MET A 52 0.86 3.56 11.80
CA MET A 52 2.24 4.08 11.85
C MET A 52 3.25 3.00 11.50
N GLN A 53 3.09 1.78 12.05
CA GLN A 53 3.94 0.64 11.72
C GLN A 53 3.91 0.35 10.21
N GLN A 54 2.71 0.36 9.60
CA GLN A 54 2.54 0.15 8.17
C GLN A 54 3.24 1.21 7.33
N ARG A 55 3.16 2.49 7.73
CA ARG A 55 3.88 3.59 7.07
C ARG A 55 5.39 3.43 7.20
N VAL A 56 5.90 3.01 8.35
CA VAL A 56 7.34 2.69 8.53
C VAL A 56 7.75 1.56 7.59
N MET A 57 6.96 0.48 7.45
CA MET A 57 7.26 -0.62 6.51
C MET A 57 7.32 -0.13 5.06
N ILE A 58 6.41 0.77 4.66
CA ILE A 58 6.42 1.39 3.33
C ILE A 58 7.70 2.24 3.15
N ALA A 59 8.05 3.10 4.13
CA ALA A 59 9.26 3.91 4.07
C ALA A 59 10.51 3.07 3.85
N MET A 60 10.58 1.91 4.49
CA MET A 60 11.70 0.98 4.36
C MET A 60 11.77 0.32 2.99
N ALA A 61 10.63 -0.08 2.43
CA ALA A 61 10.57 -0.63 1.07
C ALA A 61 11.05 0.41 0.03
N LEU A 62 10.77 1.69 0.27
CA LEU A 62 11.16 2.80 -0.61
C LEU A 62 12.65 3.18 -0.49
N ALA A 63 13.28 2.96 0.66
CA ALA A 63 14.68 3.35 0.90
C ALA A 63 15.66 2.71 -0.11
N GLY A 64 15.29 1.56 -0.69
CA GLY A 64 16.07 0.86 -1.71
C GLY A 64 15.95 1.41 -3.13
N LYS A 65 15.21 2.52 -3.37
CA LYS A 65 14.91 3.08 -4.69
C LYS A 65 14.39 2.03 -5.68
N ALA A 66 13.50 1.17 -5.21
CA ALA A 66 12.91 0.10 -5.99
C ALA A 66 12.02 0.67 -7.12
N LYS A 67 12.06 0.03 -8.29
CA LYS A 67 11.18 0.36 -9.42
C LYS A 67 9.79 -0.27 -9.31
N MET A 68 9.61 -1.20 -8.39
CA MET A 68 8.36 -1.90 -8.13
C MET A 68 8.19 -2.11 -6.64
N LEU A 69 7.00 -1.82 -6.14
CA LEU A 69 6.55 -2.14 -4.79
C LEU A 69 5.60 -3.34 -4.85
N ILE A 70 5.89 -4.38 -4.08
CA ILE A 70 4.97 -5.50 -3.84
C ILE A 70 4.32 -5.27 -2.48
N ALA A 71 3.03 -5.00 -2.47
CA ALA A 71 2.22 -4.77 -1.29
C ALA A 71 1.30 -5.97 -1.07
N ASP A 72 1.70 -6.85 -0.16
CA ASP A 72 0.96 -8.06 0.20
C ASP A 72 0.10 -7.76 1.43
N GLU A 73 -1.23 -7.75 1.22
CA GLU A 73 -2.24 -7.42 2.24
C GLU A 73 -1.88 -6.15 3.05
N PRO A 74 -1.59 -5.00 2.41
CA PRO A 74 -0.99 -3.85 3.09
C PRO A 74 -1.92 -3.16 4.09
N THR A 75 -3.19 -3.53 4.12
CA THR A 75 -4.22 -2.92 4.96
C THR A 75 -4.87 -3.90 5.93
N THR A 76 -4.39 -5.13 6.00
CA THR A 76 -4.91 -6.15 6.93
C THR A 76 -4.76 -5.68 8.37
N ALA A 77 -5.81 -5.88 9.17
CA ALA A 77 -5.92 -5.48 10.58
C ALA A 77 -5.91 -3.95 10.84
N LEU A 78 -6.14 -3.13 9.82
CA LEU A 78 -6.34 -1.69 9.97
C LEU A 78 -7.84 -1.34 9.90
N ASP A 79 -8.23 -0.29 10.62
CA ASP A 79 -9.59 0.26 10.46
C ASP A 79 -9.77 0.90 9.07
N VAL A 80 -11.04 1.03 8.64
CA VAL A 80 -11.40 1.50 7.29
C VAL A 80 -10.80 2.88 6.95
N THR A 81 -10.69 3.76 7.94
CA THR A 81 -10.16 5.11 7.74
C THR A 81 -8.65 5.07 7.49
N ILE A 82 -7.91 4.30 8.30
CA ILE A 82 -6.47 4.13 8.14
C ILE A 82 -6.16 3.34 6.87
N GLN A 83 -6.97 2.32 6.54
CA GLN A 83 -6.86 1.59 5.28
C GLN A 83 -6.89 2.54 4.08
N ALA A 84 -7.90 3.42 3.99
CA ALA A 84 -8.00 4.40 2.91
C ALA A 84 -6.77 5.34 2.84
N GLN A 85 -6.25 5.76 4.00
CA GLN A 85 -5.06 6.59 4.06
C GLN A 85 -3.78 5.87 3.56
N ILE A 86 -3.63 4.57 3.88
CA ILE A 86 -2.49 3.78 3.41
C ILE A 86 -2.55 3.55 1.90
N LEU A 87 -3.73 3.23 1.35
CA LEU A 87 -3.91 3.06 -0.09
C LEU A 87 -3.66 4.37 -0.85
N GLN A 88 -4.14 5.49 -0.31
CA GLN A 88 -3.86 6.80 -0.90
C GLN A 88 -2.37 7.14 -0.85
N LEU A 89 -1.69 6.85 0.26
CA LEU A 89 -0.24 7.03 0.38
C LEU A 89 0.52 6.22 -0.69
N ILE A 90 0.15 4.96 -0.91
CA ILE A 90 0.77 4.10 -1.94
C ILE A 90 0.56 4.71 -3.34
N LYS A 91 -0.64 5.23 -3.64
CA LYS A 91 -0.93 5.91 -4.92
C LYS A 91 -0.10 7.19 -5.11
N ASP A 92 0.02 8.00 -4.07
CA ASP A 92 0.81 9.24 -4.11
C ASP A 92 2.29 8.90 -4.42
N ILE A 93 2.86 7.96 -3.68
CA ILE A 93 4.24 7.50 -3.87
C ILE A 93 4.44 6.87 -5.26
N GLN A 94 3.50 6.07 -5.75
CA GLN A 94 3.55 5.49 -7.08
C GLN A 94 3.74 6.57 -8.16
N LYS A 95 3.00 7.67 -8.05
CA LYS A 95 3.08 8.80 -8.97
C LYS A 95 4.38 9.58 -8.81
N GLU A 96 4.77 9.90 -7.57
CA GLU A 96 5.97 10.68 -7.27
C GLU A 96 7.25 9.97 -7.72
N GLU A 97 7.35 8.65 -7.48
CA GLU A 97 8.53 7.85 -7.80
C GLU A 97 8.47 7.22 -9.19
N ASN A 98 7.35 7.38 -9.93
CA ASN A 98 7.11 6.72 -11.21
C ASN A 98 7.40 5.20 -11.16
N MET A 99 6.89 4.55 -10.11
CA MET A 99 7.12 3.13 -9.84
C MET A 99 5.89 2.29 -10.13
N SER A 100 6.09 1.01 -10.39
CA SER A 100 4.99 0.04 -10.49
C SER A 100 4.59 -0.47 -9.12
N VAL A 101 3.30 -0.74 -8.91
CA VAL A 101 2.79 -1.36 -7.68
C VAL A 101 2.07 -2.65 -8.02
N LEU A 102 2.46 -3.74 -7.36
CA LEU A 102 1.72 -4.99 -7.34
C LEU A 102 1.01 -5.11 -6.00
N LEU A 103 -0.31 -4.94 -6.02
CA LEU A 103 -1.16 -5.07 -4.84
C LEU A 103 -1.72 -6.50 -4.78
N ILE A 104 -1.46 -7.21 -3.68
CA ILE A 104 -2.04 -8.53 -3.40
C ILE A 104 -3.07 -8.31 -2.31
N THR A 105 -4.32 -8.65 -2.57
CA THR A 105 -5.42 -8.49 -1.61
C THR A 105 -6.61 -9.40 -1.96
N HIS A 106 -7.40 -9.73 -0.96
CA HIS A 106 -8.71 -10.39 -1.13
C HIS A 106 -9.88 -9.40 -1.12
N ASP A 107 -9.64 -8.11 -0.89
CA ASP A 107 -10.67 -7.08 -0.85
C ASP A 107 -10.94 -6.54 -2.26
N LEU A 108 -12.04 -6.99 -2.87
CA LEU A 108 -12.47 -6.56 -4.19
C LEU A 108 -12.87 -5.07 -4.24
N GLY A 109 -13.28 -4.47 -3.12
CA GLY A 109 -13.51 -3.03 -3.02
C GLY A 109 -12.23 -2.24 -3.20
N VAL A 110 -11.17 -2.66 -2.52
CA VAL A 110 -9.82 -2.08 -2.68
C VAL A 110 -9.33 -2.21 -4.12
N VAL A 111 -9.53 -3.39 -4.74
CA VAL A 111 -9.14 -3.61 -6.15
C VAL A 111 -9.87 -2.63 -7.07
N ALA A 112 -11.20 -2.50 -6.91
CA ALA A 112 -12.02 -1.62 -7.75
C ALA A 112 -11.61 -0.14 -7.67
N GLU A 113 -11.20 0.32 -6.48
CA GLU A 113 -10.85 1.73 -6.25
C GLU A 113 -9.38 2.05 -6.55
N THR A 114 -8.50 1.03 -6.57
CA THR A 114 -7.05 1.28 -6.53
C THR A 114 -6.31 0.80 -7.77
N CYS A 115 -6.78 -0.26 -8.42
CA CYS A 115 -6.06 -0.95 -9.48
C CYS A 115 -6.57 -0.57 -10.88
N GLU A 116 -5.69 -0.65 -11.87
CA GLU A 116 -6.05 -0.52 -13.29
C GLU A 116 -6.27 -1.89 -13.93
N LYS A 117 -5.48 -2.87 -13.53
CA LYS A 117 -5.51 -4.25 -14.05
C LYS A 117 -5.58 -5.24 -12.90
N VAL A 118 -6.24 -6.35 -13.14
CA VAL A 118 -6.44 -7.42 -12.17
C VAL A 118 -6.01 -8.75 -12.77
N ALA A 119 -5.32 -9.54 -11.95
CA ALA A 119 -5.08 -10.96 -12.21
C ALA A 119 -5.77 -11.76 -11.08
N VAL A 120 -6.79 -12.52 -11.44
CA VAL A 120 -7.49 -13.41 -10.50
C VAL A 120 -6.72 -14.73 -10.42
N MET A 121 -6.35 -15.12 -9.20
CA MET A 121 -5.58 -16.33 -8.95
C MET A 121 -6.44 -17.36 -8.21
N TYR A 122 -6.37 -18.62 -8.67
CA TYR A 122 -7.01 -19.75 -8.04
C TYR A 122 -6.11 -20.99 -8.10
N ASN A 123 -5.92 -21.68 -6.97
CA ASN A 123 -5.05 -22.87 -6.87
C ASN A 123 -3.66 -22.66 -7.48
N GLY A 124 -3.03 -21.51 -7.21
CA GLY A 124 -1.67 -21.18 -7.68
C GLY A 124 -1.57 -20.83 -9.17
N LYS A 125 -2.70 -20.66 -9.88
CA LYS A 125 -2.75 -20.32 -11.30
C LYS A 125 -3.54 -19.03 -11.51
N ILE A 126 -3.11 -18.20 -12.46
CA ILE A 126 -3.91 -17.08 -12.95
C ILE A 126 -5.02 -17.67 -13.82
N VAL A 127 -6.28 -17.50 -13.41
CA VAL A 127 -7.46 -18.01 -14.10
C VAL A 127 -8.12 -16.97 -14.97
N GLU A 128 -7.93 -15.68 -14.67
CA GLU A 128 -8.39 -14.55 -15.48
C GLU A 128 -7.49 -13.33 -15.26
N GLN A 129 -7.28 -12.55 -16.32
CA GLN A 129 -6.53 -11.31 -16.28
C GLN A 129 -7.15 -10.31 -17.26
N ALA A 130 -7.53 -9.14 -16.75
CA ALA A 130 -8.15 -8.08 -17.56
C ALA A 130 -8.03 -6.71 -16.84
N THR A 131 -8.63 -5.67 -17.40
CA THR A 131 -8.83 -4.40 -16.69
C THR A 131 -9.83 -4.57 -15.55
N VAL A 132 -9.77 -3.68 -14.56
CA VAL A 132 -10.76 -3.66 -13.46
C VAL A 132 -12.17 -3.61 -14.01
N GLU A 133 -12.42 -2.72 -14.98
CA GLU A 133 -13.73 -2.57 -15.60
C GLU A 133 -14.25 -3.87 -16.22
N GLU A 134 -13.43 -4.59 -16.98
CA GLU A 134 -13.81 -5.85 -17.61
C GLU A 134 -14.09 -6.95 -16.58
N ILE A 135 -13.25 -7.06 -15.52
CA ILE A 135 -13.45 -8.05 -14.45
C ILE A 135 -14.79 -7.83 -13.74
N PHE A 136 -15.14 -6.57 -13.43
CA PHE A 136 -16.36 -6.26 -12.68
C PHE A 136 -17.61 -6.23 -13.55
N SER A 137 -17.53 -5.86 -14.84
CA SER A 137 -18.68 -5.75 -15.72
C SER A 137 -18.99 -7.04 -16.49
N ASN A 138 -17.98 -7.77 -16.93
CA ASN A 138 -18.11 -8.95 -17.80
C ASN A 138 -17.05 -10.03 -17.51
N PRO A 139 -17.02 -10.61 -16.29
CA PRO A 139 -16.11 -11.66 -15.94
C PRO A 139 -16.35 -12.91 -16.82
N LYS A 140 -15.28 -13.49 -17.32
CA LYS A 140 -15.34 -14.65 -18.23
C LYS A 140 -15.21 -15.99 -17.48
N ASN A 141 -14.34 -16.00 -16.47
CA ASN A 141 -14.08 -17.22 -15.69
C ASN A 141 -15.16 -17.43 -14.62
N ASP A 142 -15.62 -18.68 -14.46
CA ASP A 142 -16.69 -18.99 -13.51
C ASP A 142 -16.26 -18.79 -12.05
N TYR A 143 -14.98 -18.99 -11.72
CA TYR A 143 -14.47 -18.66 -10.39
C TYR A 143 -14.53 -17.16 -10.11
N THR A 144 -14.17 -16.31 -11.09
CA THR A 144 -14.27 -14.86 -10.98
C THR A 144 -15.73 -14.40 -10.79
N LYS A 145 -16.67 -15.02 -11.54
CA LYS A 145 -18.12 -14.74 -11.36
C LYS A 145 -18.56 -15.06 -9.95
N GLY A 146 -18.20 -16.25 -9.43
CA GLY A 146 -18.53 -16.66 -8.07
C GLY A 146 -17.96 -15.72 -7.00
N LEU A 147 -16.72 -15.24 -7.17
CA LEU A 147 -16.13 -14.24 -6.27
C LEU A 147 -16.92 -12.95 -6.24
N LEU A 148 -17.33 -12.44 -7.40
CA LEU A 148 -18.10 -11.20 -7.52
C LEU A 148 -19.53 -11.33 -6.99
N GLU A 149 -20.15 -12.49 -7.15
CA GLU A 149 -21.49 -12.80 -6.62
C GLU A 149 -21.50 -12.90 -5.09
N ALA A 150 -20.36 -13.31 -4.49
CA ALA A 150 -20.20 -13.39 -3.04
C ALA A 150 -20.08 -12.02 -2.36
N ILE A 151 -19.86 -10.93 -3.11
CA ILE A 151 -19.85 -9.58 -2.56
C ILE A 151 -21.26 -9.23 -2.04
N PRO A 152 -21.42 -8.82 -0.76
CA PRO A 152 -22.70 -8.39 -0.23
C PRO A 152 -23.33 -7.28 -1.12
N LYS A 153 -24.61 -7.40 -1.43
CA LYS A 153 -25.32 -6.47 -2.34
C LYS A 153 -25.19 -4.99 -1.96
N GLY A 154 -25.01 -4.68 -0.67
CA GLY A 154 -24.73 -3.32 -0.19
C GLY A 154 -23.37 -2.76 -0.61
N GLY A 155 -22.42 -3.61 -1.04
CA GLY A 155 -21.13 -3.20 -1.57
C GLY A 155 -21.17 -2.86 -3.07
N LYS A 156 -22.12 -3.43 -3.83
CA LYS A 156 -22.25 -3.15 -5.29
C LYS A 156 -22.58 -1.70 -5.61
N GLU A 157 -23.31 -1.00 -4.74
CA GLU A 157 -23.58 0.44 -4.91
C GLU A 157 -22.36 1.33 -4.67
N ARG A 158 -21.35 0.85 -3.94
CA ARG A 158 -20.08 1.57 -3.70
C ARG A 158 -19.01 1.31 -4.76
N LEU A 159 -19.14 0.27 -5.58
CA LEU A 159 -18.23 -0.06 -6.64
C LEU A 159 -18.56 0.74 -7.91
N LYS A 160 -18.56 2.08 -7.80
CA LYS A 160 -18.52 2.94 -8.99
C LYS A 160 -17.08 2.91 -9.50
N VAL A 161 -16.86 2.18 -10.60
CA VAL A 161 -15.63 2.31 -11.37
C VAL A 161 -15.53 3.77 -11.81
N PRO A 162 -14.46 4.50 -11.48
CA PRO A 162 -14.30 5.87 -11.93
C PRO A 162 -14.31 5.87 -13.46
N ASN A 163 -15.23 6.61 -14.08
CA ASN A 163 -15.21 6.84 -15.51
C ASN A 163 -13.89 7.54 -15.87
N LEU A 164 -13.02 6.86 -16.59
CA LEU A 164 -11.73 7.38 -17.06
C LEU A 164 -11.89 8.47 -18.15
N GLU A 165 -13.12 8.84 -18.52
CA GLU A 165 -13.38 9.84 -19.55
C GLU A 165 -13.27 11.30 -19.07
N GLU A 166 -13.09 11.59 -17.79
CA GLU A 166 -13.01 12.97 -17.28
C GLU A 166 -11.58 13.52 -17.08
N THR A 167 -10.54 12.78 -17.46
CA THR A 167 -9.15 13.25 -17.30
C THR A 167 -8.46 13.65 -18.63
N SER A 168 -9.21 13.87 -19.70
CA SER A 168 -8.66 14.34 -20.97
C SER A 168 -9.18 15.73 -21.34
N VAL A 169 -9.02 16.72 -20.44
CA VAL A 169 -9.03 18.16 -20.78
C VAL A 169 -8.22 18.90 -19.72
N LEU A 170 -6.97 19.14 -19.97
CA LEU A 170 -6.19 20.39 -19.85
C LEU A 170 -4.70 20.09 -19.94
#